data_270c3841877f583da385ec7800a77d27
#
_entry.id   270c3841877f583da385ec7800a77d27
#
_cell.length_a   1.000
_cell.length_b   1.000
_cell.length_c   1.000
_cell.angle_alpha   90.00
_cell.angle_beta   90.00
_cell.angle_gamma   90.00
#
_symmetry.space_group_name_H-M   'P 1'
#
loop_
_entity.id
_entity.type
_entity.pdbx_description
1 polymer ?
#
loop_
_entity_poly.entity_id
_entity_poly.type
_entity_poly.pdbx_seq_one_letter_code
_entity_poly.pdbx_strand_id
1 'polypeptide(L)'
;MTYQRVLLKLSGEALGEPGTGHGIDPDAVRLIARQVAKVARLGVEIAIVVGGGNILRGAEFSRLGGHRANADYMGMLGTVINGLALSDAIEDQGLETRVLTAIE
;
A
#
# COMPACT_ATOMS: atom_id res chain seq x y z
N MET A 1 -3.33 -11.30 25.62
CA MET A 1 -2.79 -11.01 24.28
C MET A 1 -1.33 -10.62 24.37
N THR A 2 -0.50 -11.19 23.52
CA THR A 2 0.94 -11.00 23.57
C THR A 2 1.39 -9.72 22.86
N TYR A 3 0.75 -9.34 21.76
CA TYR A 3 1.15 -8.16 20.98
C TYR A 3 0.03 -7.14 20.95
N GLN A 4 0.39 -5.87 21.23
CA GLN A 4 -0.55 -4.75 21.17
C GLN A 4 -0.32 -3.90 19.92
N ARG A 5 0.85 -3.98 19.33
CA ARG A 5 1.22 -3.24 18.13
C ARG A 5 1.95 -4.13 17.16
N VAL A 6 1.62 -4.00 15.89
CA VAL A 6 2.22 -4.78 14.81
C VAL A 6 2.57 -3.85 13.66
N LEU A 7 3.75 -4.04 13.10
CA LEU A 7 4.14 -3.37 11.86
C LEU A 7 4.04 -4.39 10.74
N LEU A 8 3.18 -4.12 9.78
CA LEU A 8 2.97 -4.98 8.61
C LEU A 8 3.61 -4.32 7.39
N LYS A 9 4.46 -5.05 6.71
CA LYS A 9 5.10 -4.57 5.50
C LYS A 9 4.50 -5.30 4.30
N LEU A 10 3.95 -4.52 3.35
CA LEU A 10 3.32 -5.06 2.15
C LEU A 10 4.06 -4.54 0.92
N SER A 11 4.34 -5.43 -0.02
CA SER A 11 4.81 -4.96 -1.33
C SER A 11 3.62 -4.37 -2.09
N GLY A 12 3.90 -3.39 -2.96
CA GLY A 12 2.84 -2.81 -3.78
C GLY A 12 2.17 -3.84 -4.67
N GLU A 13 2.91 -4.84 -5.13
CA GLU A 13 2.38 -5.90 -5.99
C GLU A 13 1.25 -6.69 -5.31
N ALA A 14 1.22 -6.73 -3.99
CA ALA A 14 0.13 -7.38 -3.26
C ALA A 14 -1.23 -6.71 -3.49
N LEU A 15 -1.24 -5.44 -3.89
CA LEU A 15 -2.46 -4.70 -4.22
C LEU A 15 -2.80 -4.79 -5.70
N GLY A 16 -1.92 -5.38 -6.49
CA GLY A 16 -2.08 -5.43 -7.93
C GLY A 16 -2.82 -6.65 -8.43
N GLU A 17 -2.94 -6.71 -9.75
CA GLU A 17 -3.61 -7.82 -10.42
C GLU A 17 -2.91 -9.14 -10.11
N PRO A 18 -3.68 -10.19 -9.75
CA PRO A 18 -3.09 -11.51 -9.53
C PRO A 18 -2.34 -11.98 -10.78
N GLY A 19 -1.14 -12.50 -10.56
CA GLY A 19 -0.29 -12.99 -11.62
C GLY A 19 0.71 -11.98 -12.15
N THR A 20 0.32 -10.73 -12.35
CA THR A 20 1.22 -9.68 -12.85
C THR A 20 1.69 -8.73 -11.75
N GLY A 21 0.88 -8.51 -10.73
CA GLY A 21 1.16 -7.54 -9.69
C GLY A 21 1.04 -6.09 -10.14
N HIS A 22 0.48 -5.85 -11.32
CA HIS A 22 0.38 -4.50 -11.88
C HIS A 22 -0.92 -3.81 -11.48
N GLY A 23 -0.85 -2.49 -11.35
CA GLY A 23 -2.01 -1.65 -11.07
C GLY A 23 -2.59 -1.90 -9.67
N ILE A 24 -3.85 -1.53 -9.50
CA ILE A 24 -4.59 -1.77 -8.26
C ILE A 24 -5.77 -2.64 -8.60
N ASP A 25 -5.83 -3.82 -7.98
CA ASP A 25 -6.96 -4.72 -8.10
C ASP A 25 -7.88 -4.52 -6.89
N PRO A 26 -9.12 -4.04 -7.10
CA PRO A 26 -10.02 -3.75 -5.98
C PRO A 26 -10.28 -4.96 -5.08
N ASP A 27 -10.35 -6.15 -5.66
CA ASP A 27 -10.60 -7.35 -4.87
C ASP A 27 -9.41 -7.70 -3.99
N ALA A 28 -8.19 -7.53 -4.50
CA ALA A 28 -6.98 -7.76 -3.71
C ALA A 28 -6.91 -6.78 -2.54
N VAL A 29 -7.21 -5.50 -2.80
CA VAL A 29 -7.21 -4.48 -1.75
C VAL A 29 -8.26 -4.79 -0.69
N ARG A 30 -9.47 -5.16 -1.11
CA ARG A 30 -10.55 -5.50 -0.18
C ARG A 30 -10.21 -6.71 0.68
N LEU A 31 -9.56 -7.71 0.09
CA LEU A 31 -9.14 -8.88 0.86
C LEU A 31 -8.15 -8.52 1.96
N ILE A 32 -7.15 -7.72 1.62
CA ILE A 32 -6.18 -7.24 2.61
C ILE A 32 -6.86 -6.41 3.69
N ALA A 33 -7.77 -5.52 3.29
CA ALA A 33 -8.49 -4.67 4.23
C ALA A 33 -9.31 -5.50 5.22
N ARG A 34 -9.97 -6.56 4.74
CA ARG A 34 -10.74 -7.45 5.62
C ARG A 34 -9.83 -8.17 6.61
N GLN A 35 -8.67 -8.62 6.16
CA GLN A 35 -7.71 -9.30 7.04
C GLN A 35 -7.15 -8.35 8.09
N VAL A 36 -6.81 -7.14 7.70
CA VAL A 36 -6.32 -6.11 8.63
C VAL A 36 -7.39 -5.77 9.65
N ALA A 37 -8.62 -5.56 9.19
CA ALA A 37 -9.73 -5.22 10.09
C ALA A 37 -9.99 -6.32 11.11
N LYS A 38 -9.90 -7.57 10.69
CA LYS A 38 -10.10 -8.72 11.57
C LYS A 38 -9.10 -8.71 12.73
N VAL A 39 -7.84 -8.42 12.44
CA VAL A 39 -6.81 -8.36 13.47
C VAL A 39 -6.98 -7.11 14.34
N ALA A 40 -7.28 -5.97 13.73
CA ALA A 40 -7.48 -4.72 14.47
C ALA A 40 -8.64 -4.83 15.48
N ARG A 41 -9.70 -5.56 15.13
CA ARG A 41 -10.84 -5.76 16.02
C ARG A 41 -10.50 -6.58 17.25
N LEU A 42 -9.36 -7.25 17.26
CA LEU A 42 -8.85 -7.93 18.44
C LEU A 42 -8.13 -6.99 19.41
N GLY A 43 -8.12 -5.70 19.13
CA GLY A 43 -7.45 -4.71 19.96
C GLY A 43 -6.00 -4.46 19.60
N VAL A 44 -5.56 -4.91 18.42
CA VAL A 44 -4.19 -4.72 17.96
C VAL A 44 -4.10 -3.44 17.17
N GLU A 45 -3.13 -2.60 17.50
CA GLU A 45 -2.78 -1.44 16.67
C GLU A 45 -1.89 -1.92 15.52
N ILE A 46 -2.23 -1.50 14.30
CA ILE A 46 -1.51 -1.95 13.12
C ILE A 46 -0.98 -0.73 12.36
N ALA A 47 0.32 -0.74 12.11
CA ALA A 47 0.94 0.19 11.17
C ALA A 47 1.29 -0.59 9.92
N ILE A 48 0.99 -0.03 8.76
CA ILE A 48 1.24 -0.69 7.48
C ILE A 48 2.20 0.17 6.66
N VAL A 49 3.27 -0.45 6.18
CA VAL A 49 4.19 0.16 5.23
C VAL A 49 3.96 -0.52 3.88
N VAL A 50 3.64 0.25 2.87
CA VAL A 50 3.35 -0.28 1.54
C VAL A 50 4.24 0.38 0.50
N GLY A 51 4.72 -0.41 -0.45
CA GLY A 51 5.50 0.10 -1.59
C GLY A 51 4.61 0.52 -2.75
N GLY A 52 5.25 0.93 -3.84
CA GLY A 52 4.56 1.42 -5.05
C GLY A 52 4.90 0.64 -6.31
N GLY A 53 5.51 -0.54 -6.20
CA GLY A 53 6.00 -1.27 -7.36
C GLY A 53 4.94 -1.72 -8.36
N ASN A 54 3.69 -1.82 -7.93
CA ASN A 54 2.58 -2.14 -8.81
C ASN A 54 2.19 -0.97 -9.73
N ILE A 55 2.55 0.26 -9.33
CA ILE A 55 2.23 1.45 -10.11
C ILE A 55 3.40 1.80 -11.02
N LEU A 56 4.59 1.98 -10.44
CA LEU A 56 5.75 2.37 -11.22
C LEU A 56 7.03 2.06 -10.44
N ARG A 57 7.99 1.48 -11.15
CA ARG A 57 9.34 1.31 -10.62
C ARG A 57 10.25 2.33 -11.29
N GLY A 58 11.04 3.06 -10.48
CA GLY A 58 11.93 4.08 -10.98
C GLY A 58 12.90 3.57 -12.04
N ALA A 59 13.45 2.36 -11.84
CA ALA A 59 14.38 1.77 -12.79
C ALA A 59 13.70 1.49 -14.14
N GLU A 60 12.45 1.05 -14.13
CA GLU A 60 11.71 0.79 -15.37
C GLU A 60 11.45 2.10 -16.12
N PHE A 61 11.05 3.14 -15.39
CA PHE A 61 10.84 4.45 -16.03
C PHE A 61 12.15 4.99 -16.62
N SER A 62 13.27 4.85 -15.92
CA SER A 62 14.57 5.30 -16.43
C SER A 62 14.95 4.58 -17.71
N ARG A 63 14.65 3.29 -17.83
CA ARG A 63 14.90 2.55 -19.07
C ARG A 63 14.07 3.05 -20.24
N LEU A 64 12.93 3.65 -19.97
CA LEU A 64 12.05 4.22 -20.99
C LEU A 64 12.44 5.67 -21.34
N GLY A 65 13.55 6.17 -20.81
CA GLY A 65 14.07 7.50 -21.14
C GLY A 65 13.81 8.55 -20.08
N GLY A 66 13.23 8.21 -18.95
CA GLY A 66 13.00 9.16 -17.86
C GLY A 66 14.24 9.41 -17.02
N HIS A 67 14.29 10.56 -16.37
CA HIS A 67 15.35 10.88 -15.41
C HIS A 67 15.14 10.10 -14.11
N ARG A 68 16.22 9.57 -13.54
CA ARG A 68 16.15 8.73 -12.37
C ARG A 68 15.51 9.45 -11.17
N ALA A 69 15.86 10.73 -10.97
CA ALA A 69 15.32 11.48 -9.84
C ALA A 69 13.81 11.66 -9.94
N ASN A 70 13.30 11.97 -11.15
CA ASN A 70 11.85 12.07 -11.35
C ASN A 70 11.17 10.72 -11.24
N ALA A 71 11.80 9.66 -11.73
CA ALA A 71 11.25 8.33 -11.66
C ALA A 71 11.10 7.86 -10.21
N ASP A 72 12.10 8.17 -9.37
CA ASP A 72 12.03 7.82 -7.96
C ASP A 72 10.92 8.58 -7.24
N TYR A 73 10.75 9.87 -7.57
CA TYR A 73 9.67 10.68 -7.00
C TYR A 73 8.30 10.13 -7.43
N MET A 74 8.16 9.74 -8.70
CA MET A 74 6.93 9.11 -9.19
C MET A 74 6.64 7.80 -8.46
N GLY A 75 7.69 7.02 -8.17
CA GLY A 75 7.54 5.80 -7.37
C GLY A 75 7.02 6.09 -5.97
N MET A 76 7.46 7.17 -5.36
CA MET A 76 6.96 7.59 -4.05
C MET A 76 5.49 8.02 -4.14
N LEU A 77 5.10 8.69 -5.21
CA LEU A 77 3.69 9.03 -5.44
C LEU A 77 2.84 7.77 -5.61
N GLY A 78 3.37 6.76 -6.28
CA GLY A 78 2.70 5.45 -6.39
C GLY A 78 2.46 4.83 -5.03
N THR A 79 3.41 4.97 -4.12
CA THR A 79 3.26 4.49 -2.74
C THR A 79 2.10 5.22 -2.04
N VAL A 80 1.98 6.53 -2.24
CA VAL A 80 0.88 7.31 -1.66
C VAL A 80 -0.46 6.86 -2.22
N ILE A 81 -0.53 6.61 -3.53
CA ILE A 81 -1.76 6.10 -4.16
C ILE A 81 -2.19 4.80 -3.51
N ASN A 82 -1.26 3.88 -3.31
CA ASN A 82 -1.56 2.60 -2.65
C ASN A 82 -2.03 2.81 -1.21
N GLY A 83 -1.39 3.71 -0.49
CA GLY A 83 -1.78 4.03 0.88
C GLY A 83 -3.20 4.55 0.97
N LEU A 84 -3.58 5.42 0.05
CA LEU A 84 -4.94 5.96 0.00
C LEU A 84 -5.96 4.89 -0.37
N ALA A 85 -5.65 4.06 -1.36
CA ALA A 85 -6.55 2.98 -1.76
C ALA A 85 -6.80 2.00 -0.60
N LEU A 86 -5.74 1.63 0.09
CA LEU A 86 -5.84 0.71 1.21
C LEU A 86 -6.58 1.35 2.38
N SER A 87 -6.31 2.62 2.66
CA SER A 87 -7.00 3.38 3.70
C SER A 87 -8.52 3.40 3.46
N ASP A 88 -8.95 3.71 2.25
CA ASP A 88 -10.37 3.73 1.91
C ASP A 88 -11.01 2.36 2.15
N ALA A 89 -10.34 1.29 1.73
CA ALA A 89 -10.87 -0.06 1.89
C ALA A 89 -10.96 -0.47 3.36
N ILE A 90 -9.99 -0.06 4.18
CA ILE A 90 -10.01 -0.34 5.62
C ILE A 90 -11.11 0.47 6.29
N GLU A 91 -11.31 1.71 5.89
CA GLU A 91 -12.38 2.54 6.45
C GLU A 91 -13.76 2.01 6.08
N ASP A 92 -13.89 1.39 4.93
CA ASP A 92 -15.12 0.68 4.55
C ASP A 92 -15.42 -0.49 5.50
N GLN A 93 -14.41 -0.98 6.22
CA GLN A 93 -14.59 -2.01 7.24
C GLN A 93 -14.98 -1.42 8.61
N GLY A 94 -15.16 -0.11 8.70
CA GLY A 94 -15.57 0.55 9.92
C GLY A 94 -14.43 0.98 10.84
N LEU A 95 -13.21 1.02 10.34
CA LEU A 95 -12.05 1.42 11.12
C LEU A 95 -11.56 2.78 10.68
N GLU A 96 -10.96 3.52 11.61
CA GLU A 96 -10.30 4.78 11.28
C GLU A 96 -8.87 4.51 10.85
N THR A 97 -8.41 5.26 9.85
CA THR A 97 -7.04 5.18 9.38
C THR A 97 -6.39 6.55 9.30
N ARG A 98 -5.08 6.54 9.20
CA ARG A 98 -4.30 7.76 8.97
C ARG A 98 -3.19 7.43 8.00
N VAL A 99 -3.14 8.13 6.89
CA VAL A 99 -2.10 7.94 5.89
C VAL A 99 -0.98 8.95 6.15
N LEU A 100 0.24 8.44 6.29
CA LEU A 100 1.43 9.24 6.50
C LEU A 100 2.37 9.03 5.32
N THR A 101 2.97 10.11 4.85
CA THR A 101 3.87 10.04 3.71
C THR A 101 5.14 10.83 4.00
N ALA A 102 6.23 10.45 3.30
CA ALA A 102 7.49 11.18 3.36
C ALA A 102 7.57 12.31 2.33
N ILE A 103 6.55 12.47 1.52
CA ILE A 103 6.48 13.54 0.51
C ILE A 103 5.93 14.81 1.17
N GLU A 104 6.69 15.90 1.00
CA GLU A 104 6.28 17.19 1.51
C GLU A 104 5.69 18.06 0.41
#